data_917b4434c1d4439c1c6c5d6c9ecb6669
#
_entry.id   917b4434c1d4439c1c6c5d6c9ecb6669
#
_cell.length_a   1.000
_cell.length_b   1.000
_cell.length_c   1.000
_cell.angle_alpha   90.00
_cell.angle_beta   90.00
_cell.angle_gamma   90.00
#
_symmetry.space_group_name_H-M   'P 1'
#
loop_
_entity.id
_entity.type
_entity.pdbx_description
1 polymer ?
#
loop_
_entity_poly.entity_id
_entity_poly.type
_entity_poly.pdbx_seq_one_letter_code
_entity_poly.pdbx_strand_id
1 'polypeptide(L)'
;MALPKAEKTNAAYGFTIVELVIVIVIIAILVTIAIIAFSGISQRAIVASLSSDLENSAKQLKLDQVVGSAYPATTAAASGGLGLKASGSTTYQYTVDNGVSPQTFCLSASNGTTAYYITNDGIPTLGVCPGHTAPGGPVEQTVATFAGSTNGITNGTGTAARFGTPNGIAIDSTGLMYVADFGNHTVRKVTSAAVVTTFAGDPYTTGNTNGTGSGATFNNPSDVALDSTGNIYVADGVSSRIRKITPAAVVTTFAGSTSGYLDATGTSAQFNSPNGIAVDSLNNVFVADSSNHRIRKITPAGVVTTFAGSTSGYLDATGTSAQLYAPFNLCIDSADNIYVADRLNNRIRKITPAGVVTTVAG
;
A
#
# COMPACT_ATOMS: atom_id res chain seq x y z
N MET A 1 83.83 8.57 -9.94
CA MET A 1 82.88 7.44 -9.95
C MET A 1 81.56 7.99 -9.41
N ALA A 2 80.64 8.39 -10.29
CA ALA A 2 79.38 9.06 -9.95
C ALA A 2 78.26 8.02 -9.96
N LEU A 3 77.51 7.94 -8.88
CA LEU A 3 76.34 7.08 -8.73
C LEU A 3 75.15 7.71 -9.52
N PRO A 4 74.30 6.91 -10.22
CA PRO A 4 73.14 7.46 -10.93
C PRO A 4 72.01 7.77 -9.95
N LYS A 5 71.38 8.95 -10.14
CA LYS A 5 70.15 9.36 -9.49
C LYS A 5 68.97 8.48 -9.95
N ALA A 6 68.26 7.88 -8.98
CA ALA A 6 67.00 7.19 -9.27
C ALA A 6 65.91 8.23 -9.53
N GLU A 7 65.36 8.25 -10.77
CA GLU A 7 64.14 8.93 -11.13
C GLU A 7 62.92 8.25 -10.45
N LYS A 8 62.21 8.97 -9.61
CA LYS A 8 60.90 8.55 -9.11
C LYS A 8 59.86 8.80 -10.21
N THR A 9 59.44 7.74 -10.89
CA THR A 9 58.28 7.81 -11.77
C THR A 9 57.01 7.90 -10.88
N ASN A 10 56.35 9.07 -10.85
CA ASN A 10 55.03 9.22 -10.34
C ASN A 10 54.06 8.55 -11.32
N ALA A 11 53.65 7.31 -11.02
CA ALA A 11 52.51 6.70 -11.71
C ALA A 11 51.22 7.41 -11.23
N ALA A 12 50.65 8.23 -12.06
CA ALA A 12 49.30 8.75 -11.87
C ALA A 12 48.31 7.60 -12.08
N TYR A 13 47.77 7.05 -11.02
CA TYR A 13 46.67 6.09 -11.09
C TYR A 13 45.40 6.85 -11.46
N GLY A 14 45.00 6.82 -12.73
CA GLY A 14 43.70 7.27 -13.18
C GLY A 14 42.63 6.24 -12.79
N PHE A 15 41.49 6.71 -12.31
CA PHE A 15 40.32 5.85 -12.06
C PHE A 15 39.84 5.24 -13.36
N THR A 16 39.53 3.95 -13.33
CA THR A 16 38.86 3.27 -14.44
C THR A 16 37.40 3.72 -14.53
N ILE A 17 36.81 3.66 -15.74
CA ILE A 17 35.39 3.98 -15.95
C ILE A 17 34.49 3.09 -15.03
N VAL A 18 34.90 1.85 -14.79
CA VAL A 18 34.17 0.90 -13.92
C VAL A 18 34.20 1.37 -12.47
N GLU A 19 35.35 1.81 -11.96
CA GLU A 19 35.45 2.35 -10.59
C GLU A 19 34.60 3.61 -10.41
N LEU A 20 34.58 4.49 -11.42
CA LEU A 20 33.76 5.70 -11.39
C LEU A 20 32.26 5.37 -11.38
N VAL A 21 31.81 4.40 -12.20
CA VAL A 21 30.43 3.95 -12.24
C VAL A 21 30.00 3.33 -10.89
N ILE A 22 30.85 2.49 -10.30
CA ILE A 22 30.57 1.88 -8.98
C ILE A 22 30.42 2.97 -7.91
N VAL A 23 31.29 3.97 -7.89
CA VAL A 23 31.22 5.08 -6.93
C VAL A 23 29.93 5.89 -7.10
N ILE A 24 29.52 6.19 -8.34
CA ILE A 24 28.27 6.91 -8.61
C ILE A 24 27.05 6.11 -8.12
N VAL A 25 27.01 4.83 -8.38
CA VAL A 25 25.91 3.95 -7.93
C VAL A 25 25.85 3.89 -6.40
N ILE A 26 26.99 3.75 -5.71
CA ILE A 26 27.03 3.74 -4.25
C ILE A 26 26.56 5.08 -3.68
N ILE A 27 27.00 6.21 -4.25
CA ILE A 27 26.55 7.54 -3.82
C ILE A 27 25.03 7.69 -4.01
N ALA A 28 24.47 7.26 -5.15
CA ALA A 28 23.04 7.33 -5.40
C ALA A 28 22.22 6.53 -4.36
N ILE A 29 22.67 5.33 -4.01
CA ILE A 29 22.05 4.49 -2.98
C ILE A 29 22.13 5.17 -1.60
N LEU A 30 23.29 5.69 -1.23
CA LEU A 30 23.48 6.36 0.07
C LEU A 30 22.63 7.63 0.18
N VAL A 31 22.52 8.43 -0.88
CA VAL A 31 21.65 9.62 -0.92
C VAL A 31 20.19 9.23 -0.76
N THR A 32 19.73 8.17 -1.42
CA THR A 32 18.35 7.69 -1.29
C THR A 32 18.04 7.24 0.13
N ILE A 33 18.91 6.46 0.76
CA ILE A 33 18.76 6.03 2.16
C ILE A 33 18.76 7.24 3.10
N ALA A 34 19.64 8.22 2.87
CA ALA A 34 19.72 9.43 3.69
C ALA A 34 18.44 10.27 3.59
N ILE A 35 17.84 10.41 2.42
CA ILE A 35 16.58 11.16 2.24
C ILE A 35 15.42 10.46 2.99
N ILE A 36 15.30 9.15 2.90
CA ILE A 36 14.25 8.38 3.59
C ILE A 36 14.42 8.48 5.11
N ALA A 37 15.65 8.31 5.61
CA ALA A 37 15.94 8.42 7.03
C ALA A 37 15.67 9.85 7.56
N PHE A 38 16.06 10.87 6.80
CA PHE A 38 15.88 12.27 7.18
C PHE A 38 14.41 12.67 7.22
N SER A 39 13.58 12.23 6.26
CA SER A 39 12.14 12.51 6.26
C SER A 39 11.43 11.88 7.47
N GLY A 40 11.79 10.65 7.83
CA GLY A 40 11.25 9.97 9.01
C GLY A 40 11.64 10.65 10.34
N ILE A 41 12.87 11.14 10.45
CA ILE A 41 13.34 11.88 11.64
C ILE A 41 12.64 13.24 11.73
N SER A 42 12.49 13.96 10.62
CA SER A 42 11.81 15.25 10.56
C SER A 42 10.34 15.12 11.00
N GLN A 43 9.61 14.12 10.52
CA GLN A 43 8.21 13.88 10.93
C GLN A 43 8.09 13.57 12.44
N ARG A 44 8.98 12.75 12.98
CA ARG A 44 9.00 12.44 14.43
C ARG A 44 9.29 13.69 15.27
N ALA A 45 10.17 14.56 14.79
CA ALA A 45 10.48 15.82 15.47
C ALA A 45 9.28 16.78 15.47
N ILE A 46 8.54 16.88 14.35
CA ILE A 46 7.30 17.68 14.25
C ILE A 46 6.25 17.15 15.22
N VAL A 47 5.99 15.84 15.25
CA VAL A 47 5.02 15.22 16.16
C VAL A 47 5.39 15.47 17.63
N ALA A 48 6.65 15.29 18.00
CA ALA A 48 7.12 15.52 19.37
C ALA A 48 6.97 17.00 19.77
N SER A 49 7.28 17.94 18.87
CA SER A 49 7.09 19.37 19.08
C SER A 49 5.63 19.73 19.28
N LEU A 50 4.72 19.27 18.41
CA LEU A 50 3.29 19.54 18.51
C LEU A 50 2.69 18.97 19.81
N SER A 51 3.07 17.74 20.19
CA SER A 51 2.61 17.12 21.44
C SER A 51 3.08 17.92 22.67
N SER A 52 4.35 18.33 22.69
CA SER A 52 4.91 19.14 23.78
C SER A 52 4.24 20.51 23.88
N ASP A 53 4.02 21.17 22.76
CA ASP A 53 3.35 22.48 22.69
C ASP A 53 1.91 22.39 23.20
N LEU A 54 1.16 21.35 22.82
CA LEU A 54 -0.20 21.11 23.29
C LEU A 54 -0.27 20.82 24.79
N GLU A 55 0.60 19.96 25.30
CA GLU A 55 0.64 19.65 26.74
C GLU A 55 0.95 20.87 27.59
N ASN A 56 1.93 21.67 27.18
CA ASN A 56 2.30 22.90 27.90
C ASN A 56 1.17 23.93 27.85
N SER A 57 0.54 24.08 26.68
CA SER A 57 -0.59 25.01 26.52
C SER A 57 -1.82 24.55 27.30
N ALA A 58 -2.13 23.26 27.35
CA ALA A 58 -3.22 22.72 28.14
C ALA A 58 -3.00 22.91 29.64
N LYS A 59 -1.75 22.75 30.14
CA LYS A 59 -1.40 23.05 31.54
C LYS A 59 -1.61 24.52 31.86
N GLN A 60 -1.22 25.43 30.95
CA GLN A 60 -1.43 26.87 31.11
C GLN A 60 -2.93 27.21 31.16
N LEU A 61 -3.75 26.67 30.24
CA LEU A 61 -5.20 26.90 30.22
C LEU A 61 -5.86 26.41 31.51
N LYS A 62 -5.48 25.25 32.03
CA LYS A 62 -5.97 24.75 33.33
C LYS A 62 -5.59 25.64 34.48
N LEU A 63 -4.35 26.18 34.46
CA LEU A 63 -3.92 27.13 35.49
C LEU A 63 -4.74 28.42 35.43
N ASP A 64 -4.97 28.96 34.25
CA ASP A 64 -5.75 30.16 34.03
C ASP A 64 -7.22 29.97 34.49
N GLN A 65 -7.80 28.80 34.27
CA GLN A 65 -9.14 28.42 34.76
C GLN A 65 -9.19 28.46 36.32
N VAL A 66 -8.17 27.90 36.98
CA VAL A 66 -8.10 27.90 38.46
C VAL A 66 -8.02 29.30 39.01
N VAL A 67 -7.24 30.17 38.37
CA VAL A 67 -7.03 31.57 38.82
C VAL A 67 -8.24 32.43 38.49
N GLY A 68 -8.80 32.31 37.28
CA GLY A 68 -9.87 33.14 36.75
C GLY A 68 -11.30 32.57 36.89
N SER A 69 -11.45 31.35 37.44
CA SER A 69 -12.72 30.60 37.53
C SER A 69 -13.37 30.23 36.19
N ALA A 70 -12.68 30.49 35.05
CA ALA A 70 -13.08 30.11 33.71
C ALA A 70 -11.86 29.97 32.80
N TYR A 71 -11.99 29.18 31.72
CA TYR A 71 -10.97 29.15 30.68
C TYR A 71 -10.91 30.52 29.96
N PRO A 72 -9.72 31.00 29.55
CA PRO A 72 -9.59 32.19 28.72
C PRO A 72 -10.43 32.10 27.45
N ALA A 73 -11.04 33.22 27.06
CA ALA A 73 -11.92 33.22 25.85
C ALA A 73 -11.12 33.04 24.52
N THR A 74 -9.84 33.37 24.54
CA THR A 74 -8.96 33.23 23.36
C THR A 74 -7.56 32.77 23.78
N THR A 75 -6.79 32.23 22.81
CA THR A 75 -5.37 31.91 23.04
C THR A 75 -4.52 33.10 23.43
N ALA A 76 -4.88 34.29 22.96
CA ALA A 76 -4.19 35.57 23.33
C ALA A 76 -4.47 35.99 24.75
N ALA A 77 -5.62 35.66 25.33
CA ALA A 77 -5.98 35.98 26.70
C ALA A 77 -5.38 35.00 27.72
N ALA A 78 -4.86 33.86 27.28
CA ALA A 78 -4.21 32.91 28.16
C ALA A 78 -2.93 33.47 28.81
N SER A 79 -2.53 32.85 29.91
CA SER A 79 -1.32 33.26 30.65
C SER A 79 -1.35 34.75 31.14
N GLY A 80 -2.55 35.20 31.58
CA GLY A 80 -2.73 36.60 32.03
C GLY A 80 -2.59 37.63 30.91
N GLY A 81 -2.90 37.29 29.69
CA GLY A 81 -2.78 38.12 28.48
C GLY A 81 -1.44 38.02 27.73
N LEU A 82 -0.56 37.10 28.13
CA LEU A 82 0.71 36.82 27.41
C LEU A 82 0.54 35.86 26.24
N GLY A 83 -0.61 35.19 26.13
CA GLY A 83 -0.96 34.23 25.09
C GLY A 83 -0.27 32.88 25.28
N LEU A 84 -0.77 31.88 24.54
CA LEU A 84 -0.12 30.56 24.43
C LEU A 84 1.10 30.67 23.52
N LYS A 85 2.22 30.10 23.97
CA LYS A 85 3.46 30.09 23.18
C LYS A 85 3.60 28.78 22.41
N ALA A 86 3.78 28.90 21.10
CA ALA A 86 4.06 27.77 20.21
C ALA A 86 5.54 27.74 19.83
N SER A 87 6.07 26.58 19.56
CA SER A 87 7.42 26.42 19.02
C SER A 87 7.42 26.48 17.48
N GLY A 88 8.43 27.08 16.90
CA GLY A 88 8.64 27.12 15.44
C GLY A 88 7.44 27.71 14.67
N SER A 89 6.97 26.98 13.67
CA SER A 89 5.85 27.36 12.79
C SER A 89 4.50 26.78 13.22
N THR A 90 4.35 26.36 14.48
CA THR A 90 3.10 25.83 15.01
C THR A 90 2.02 26.92 15.08
N THR A 91 0.83 26.60 14.57
CA THR A 91 -0.36 27.46 14.67
C THR A 91 -1.40 26.81 15.57
N TYR A 92 -2.16 27.63 16.31
CA TYR A 92 -3.20 27.17 17.22
C TYR A 92 -4.60 27.54 16.73
N GLN A 93 -5.55 26.61 16.95
CA GLN A 93 -6.98 26.91 16.95
C GLN A 93 -7.53 26.47 18.31
N TYR A 94 -8.41 27.30 18.89
CA TYR A 94 -8.89 27.12 20.25
C TYR A 94 -10.39 27.36 20.34
N THR A 95 -11.09 26.45 20.99
CA THR A 95 -12.50 26.63 21.40
C THR A 95 -12.64 26.35 22.88
N VAL A 96 -13.57 27.06 23.52
CA VAL A 96 -13.89 26.92 24.93
C VAL A 96 -15.40 26.96 25.13
N ASP A 97 -15.88 26.12 26.03
CA ASP A 97 -17.24 26.21 26.54
C ASP A 97 -17.20 26.39 28.07
N ASN A 98 -17.40 27.63 28.48
CA ASN A 98 -17.48 28.03 29.88
C ASN A 98 -18.94 27.97 30.41
N GLY A 99 -19.93 27.71 29.56
CA GLY A 99 -21.34 27.59 29.90
C GLY A 99 -21.74 26.22 30.43
N VAL A 100 -20.88 25.22 30.32
CA VAL A 100 -21.11 23.86 30.81
C VAL A 100 -20.40 23.60 32.14
N SER A 101 -20.83 22.60 32.90
CA SER A 101 -20.16 22.17 34.13
C SER A 101 -19.91 20.65 34.05
N PRO A 102 -18.65 20.20 34.09
CA PRO A 102 -17.41 21.01 34.12
C PRO A 102 -17.17 21.77 32.81
N GLN A 103 -16.53 22.94 32.91
CA GLN A 103 -16.11 23.72 31.75
C GLN A 103 -15.13 22.94 30.88
N THR A 104 -15.19 23.12 29.56
CA THR A 104 -14.37 22.36 28.60
C THR A 104 -13.61 23.27 27.65
N PHE A 105 -12.47 22.80 27.19
CA PHE A 105 -11.72 23.40 26.08
C PHE A 105 -11.27 22.35 25.08
N CYS A 106 -11.01 22.78 23.86
CA CYS A 106 -10.30 21.99 22.86
C CYS A 106 -9.29 22.90 22.13
N LEU A 107 -8.05 22.48 22.09
CA LEU A 107 -6.94 23.19 21.48
C LEU A 107 -6.31 22.30 20.41
N SER A 108 -6.30 22.76 19.17
CA SER A 108 -5.56 22.12 18.07
C SER A 108 -4.27 22.88 17.80
N ALA A 109 -3.18 22.16 17.58
CA ALA A 109 -1.90 22.67 17.13
C ALA A 109 -1.55 22.03 15.80
N SER A 110 -1.06 22.81 14.84
CA SER A 110 -0.70 22.32 13.52
C SER A 110 0.61 22.92 13.01
N ASN A 111 1.37 22.11 12.27
CA ASN A 111 2.59 22.50 11.59
C ASN A 111 2.65 21.82 10.21
N GLY A 112 2.50 22.60 9.16
CA GLY A 112 2.37 22.08 7.79
C GLY A 112 1.10 21.24 7.65
N THR A 113 1.24 19.96 7.29
CA THR A 113 0.12 19.01 7.09
C THR A 113 -0.19 18.18 8.34
N THR A 114 0.60 18.32 9.41
CA THR A 114 0.43 17.54 10.64
C THR A 114 -0.32 18.36 11.68
N ALA A 115 -1.34 17.80 12.28
CA ALA A 115 -2.11 18.42 13.36
C ALA A 115 -2.37 17.42 14.49
N TYR A 116 -2.37 17.94 15.72
CA TYR A 116 -2.79 17.25 16.93
C TYR A 116 -3.72 18.14 17.72
N TYR A 117 -4.59 17.55 18.53
CA TYR A 117 -5.43 18.30 19.45
C TYR A 117 -5.35 17.71 20.86
N ILE A 118 -5.73 18.53 21.83
CA ILE A 118 -5.83 18.17 23.24
C ILE A 118 -7.10 18.77 23.83
N THR A 119 -7.74 18.01 24.70
CA THR A 119 -8.90 18.44 25.47
C THR A 119 -8.59 18.45 26.97
N ASN A 120 -9.60 18.61 27.78
CA ASN A 120 -9.50 18.52 29.24
C ASN A 120 -8.81 17.24 29.74
N ASP A 121 -8.86 16.15 28.95
CA ASP A 121 -8.26 14.87 29.32
C ASP A 121 -6.72 14.90 29.29
N GLY A 122 -6.16 15.86 28.54
CA GLY A 122 -4.73 16.13 28.56
C GLY A 122 -3.87 15.17 27.76
N ILE A 123 -4.44 14.41 26.82
CA ILE A 123 -3.74 13.48 25.94
C ILE A 123 -3.73 14.04 24.51
N PRO A 124 -2.55 14.39 23.93
CA PRO A 124 -2.48 14.82 22.55
C PRO A 124 -2.93 13.70 21.59
N THR A 125 -3.88 14.01 20.73
CA THR A 125 -4.50 13.08 19.78
C THR A 125 -4.29 13.58 18.35
N LEU A 126 -4.02 12.69 17.41
CA LEU A 126 -3.86 13.04 16.00
C LEU A 126 -5.17 13.62 15.44
N GLY A 127 -5.07 14.72 14.72
CA GLY A 127 -6.21 15.41 14.12
C GLY A 127 -6.43 16.82 14.68
N VAL A 128 -7.64 17.32 14.52
CA VAL A 128 -8.09 18.62 15.05
C VAL A 128 -9.38 18.47 15.85
N CYS A 129 -9.64 19.43 16.71
CA CYS A 129 -10.90 19.50 17.45
C CYS A 129 -12.13 19.56 16.51
N PRO A 130 -13.29 19.03 16.93
CA PRO A 130 -14.55 19.28 16.20
C PRO A 130 -14.77 20.79 15.98
N GLY A 131 -15.03 21.18 14.73
CA GLY A 131 -15.21 22.58 14.34
C GLY A 131 -13.93 23.38 14.05
N HIS A 132 -12.75 22.81 14.30
CA HIS A 132 -11.49 23.39 13.86
C HIS A 132 -11.13 22.95 12.43
N THR A 133 -10.42 23.81 11.69
CA THR A 133 -9.89 23.47 10.36
C THR A 133 -8.57 22.76 10.46
N ALA A 134 -8.46 21.61 9.80
CA ALA A 134 -7.18 20.93 9.61
C ALA A 134 -6.22 21.81 8.77
N PRO A 135 -4.89 21.68 8.94
CA PRO A 135 -3.93 22.36 8.08
C PRO A 135 -4.22 21.99 6.61
N GLY A 136 -4.50 22.98 5.78
CA GLY A 136 -4.94 22.79 4.41
C GLY A 136 -6.47 22.86 4.18
N GLY A 137 -7.24 23.21 5.23
CA GLY A 137 -8.70 23.22 5.23
C GLY A 137 -9.31 21.85 5.51
N PRO A 138 -10.67 21.73 5.57
CA PRO A 138 -11.28 20.41 5.53
C PRO A 138 -10.81 19.75 4.24
N VAL A 139 -10.02 18.70 4.38
CA VAL A 139 -9.84 17.78 3.26
C VAL A 139 -11.23 17.15 3.11
N GLU A 140 -12.12 17.80 2.38
CA GLU A 140 -13.18 17.08 1.76
C GLU A 140 -12.46 15.96 1.02
N GLN A 141 -12.63 14.73 1.48
CA GLN A 141 -12.15 13.59 0.72
C GLN A 141 -12.97 13.58 -0.55
N THR A 142 -12.56 14.41 -1.52
CA THR A 142 -13.18 14.44 -2.82
C THR A 142 -12.80 13.16 -3.53
N VAL A 143 -13.78 12.29 -3.74
CA VAL A 143 -13.60 11.17 -4.66
C VAL A 143 -13.66 11.75 -6.06
N ALA A 144 -12.54 11.73 -6.75
CA ALA A 144 -12.44 12.15 -8.14
C ALA A 144 -12.14 10.94 -9.04
N THR A 145 -12.73 10.93 -10.23
CA THR A 145 -12.38 9.93 -11.23
C THR A 145 -10.96 10.18 -11.71
N PHE A 146 -10.06 9.24 -11.46
CA PHE A 146 -8.67 9.28 -11.93
C PHE A 146 -8.58 8.89 -13.41
N ALA A 147 -9.19 7.76 -13.79
CA ALA A 147 -9.25 7.30 -15.18
C ALA A 147 -10.49 6.45 -15.40
N GLY A 148 -11.01 6.45 -16.63
CA GLY A 148 -12.20 5.71 -17.01
C GLY A 148 -13.46 6.57 -17.08
N SER A 149 -14.46 6.05 -17.77
CA SER A 149 -15.78 6.68 -17.94
C SER A 149 -16.86 5.62 -18.12
N THR A 150 -17.42 5.47 -19.30
CA THR A 150 -18.38 4.42 -19.64
C THR A 150 -17.67 3.10 -19.93
N ASN A 151 -18.42 2.01 -19.93
CA ASN A 151 -17.91 0.68 -20.31
C ASN A 151 -17.26 0.71 -21.71
N GLY A 152 -16.14 0.02 -21.88
CA GLY A 152 -15.43 -0.12 -23.15
C GLY A 152 -13.95 -0.42 -22.99
N ILE A 153 -13.21 -0.41 -24.12
CA ILE A 153 -11.81 -0.83 -24.20
C ILE A 153 -10.85 0.30 -24.65
N THR A 154 -11.36 1.52 -24.75
CA THR A 154 -10.60 2.63 -25.34
C THR A 154 -9.42 3.00 -24.46
N ASN A 155 -8.23 3.09 -25.07
CA ASN A 155 -7.06 3.72 -24.46
C ASN A 155 -7.25 5.25 -24.47
N GLY A 156 -6.63 5.94 -23.51
CA GLY A 156 -6.75 7.40 -23.44
C GLY A 156 -6.23 7.94 -22.12
N THR A 157 -6.40 9.24 -21.90
CA THR A 157 -5.98 9.90 -20.67
C THR A 157 -7.19 10.28 -19.84
N GLY A 158 -7.15 9.97 -18.56
CA GLY A 158 -8.23 10.31 -17.62
C GLY A 158 -9.57 9.73 -18.06
N THR A 159 -10.61 10.54 -18.13
CA THR A 159 -11.98 10.14 -18.51
C THR A 159 -12.16 9.80 -20.00
N ALA A 160 -11.15 10.06 -20.85
CA ALA A 160 -11.18 9.59 -22.24
C ALA A 160 -10.95 8.07 -22.35
N ALA A 161 -10.34 7.45 -21.35
CA ALA A 161 -10.17 6.01 -21.28
C ALA A 161 -11.49 5.31 -20.92
N ARG A 162 -11.58 4.01 -21.24
CA ARG A 162 -12.69 3.14 -20.85
C ARG A 162 -12.19 1.80 -20.36
N PHE A 163 -12.91 1.23 -19.41
CA PHE A 163 -12.70 -0.11 -18.87
C PHE A 163 -13.97 -0.94 -18.97
N GLY A 164 -13.83 -2.27 -18.97
CA GLY A 164 -14.94 -3.20 -18.93
C GLY A 164 -14.99 -3.97 -17.61
N THR A 165 -15.67 -3.43 -16.59
CA THR A 165 -15.74 -4.03 -15.26
C THR A 165 -14.33 -4.30 -14.64
N PRO A 166 -13.50 -3.27 -14.43
CA PRO A 166 -12.18 -3.45 -13.80
C PRO A 166 -12.37 -4.02 -12.39
N ASN A 167 -11.56 -5.02 -12.01
CA ASN A 167 -11.75 -5.73 -10.75
C ASN A 167 -10.56 -5.57 -9.82
N GLY A 168 -9.38 -6.08 -10.17
CA GLY A 168 -8.16 -5.98 -9.37
C GLY A 168 -7.23 -4.88 -9.86
N ILE A 169 -6.45 -4.30 -8.94
CA ILE A 169 -5.46 -3.28 -9.24
C ILE A 169 -4.21 -3.49 -8.38
N ALA A 170 -3.05 -3.37 -8.99
CA ALA A 170 -1.77 -3.33 -8.30
C ALA A 170 -0.97 -2.10 -8.75
N ILE A 171 -0.16 -1.55 -7.84
CA ILE A 171 0.65 -0.36 -8.08
C ILE A 171 2.11 -0.67 -7.76
N ASP A 172 3.02 -0.24 -8.61
CA ASP A 172 4.45 -0.39 -8.37
C ASP A 172 5.03 0.80 -7.58
N SER A 173 6.29 0.69 -7.17
CA SER A 173 6.99 1.72 -6.40
C SER A 173 7.17 3.05 -7.14
N THR A 174 6.93 3.09 -8.44
CA THR A 174 6.98 4.32 -9.27
C THR A 174 5.62 4.98 -9.44
N GLY A 175 4.55 4.37 -8.90
CA GLY A 175 3.18 4.83 -9.05
C GLY A 175 2.50 4.38 -10.34
N LEU A 176 3.12 3.45 -11.08
CA LEU A 176 2.51 2.84 -12.25
C LEU A 176 1.52 1.75 -11.82
N MET A 177 0.30 1.83 -12.33
CA MET A 177 -0.76 0.90 -11.96
C MET A 177 -1.02 -0.11 -13.06
N TYR A 178 -1.32 -1.34 -12.65
CA TYR A 178 -1.82 -2.41 -13.52
C TYR A 178 -3.21 -2.81 -13.05
N VAL A 179 -4.15 -2.91 -13.98
CA VAL A 179 -5.56 -3.15 -13.71
C VAL A 179 -6.01 -4.40 -14.45
N ALA A 180 -6.59 -5.34 -13.74
CA ALA A 180 -7.33 -6.47 -14.34
C ALA A 180 -8.65 -5.93 -14.90
N ASP A 181 -8.72 -5.74 -16.19
CA ASP A 181 -9.90 -5.26 -16.90
C ASP A 181 -10.76 -6.47 -17.30
N PHE A 182 -11.45 -7.00 -16.28
CA PHE A 182 -12.12 -8.30 -16.26
C PHE A 182 -13.03 -8.52 -17.48
N GLY A 183 -13.93 -7.57 -17.76
CA GLY A 183 -14.90 -7.69 -18.84
C GLY A 183 -14.29 -7.48 -20.24
N ASN A 184 -13.07 -6.93 -20.31
CA ASN A 184 -12.33 -6.76 -21.57
C ASN A 184 -11.24 -7.80 -21.78
N HIS A 185 -11.07 -8.76 -20.86
CA HIS A 185 -10.08 -9.83 -20.96
C HIS A 185 -8.64 -9.34 -21.12
N THR A 186 -8.30 -8.19 -20.52
CA THR A 186 -6.99 -7.55 -20.65
C THR A 186 -6.42 -7.14 -19.32
N VAL A 187 -5.10 -6.91 -19.28
CA VAL A 187 -4.43 -6.16 -18.23
C VAL A 187 -4.11 -4.78 -18.79
N ARG A 188 -4.62 -3.73 -18.11
CA ARG A 188 -4.39 -2.34 -18.50
C ARG A 188 -3.28 -1.75 -17.66
N LYS A 189 -2.49 -0.85 -18.26
CA LYS A 189 -1.43 -0.08 -17.62
C LYS A 189 -1.89 1.36 -17.52
N VAL A 190 -1.77 1.95 -16.32
CA VAL A 190 -2.18 3.33 -16.04
C VAL A 190 -1.02 4.09 -15.40
N THR A 191 -0.59 5.17 -16.01
CA THR A 191 0.50 6.01 -15.47
C THR A 191 -0.01 6.98 -14.40
N SER A 192 0.90 7.60 -13.64
CA SER A 192 0.58 8.68 -12.69
C SER A 192 -0.08 9.90 -13.34
N ALA A 193 0.10 10.08 -14.67
CA ALA A 193 -0.60 11.10 -15.46
C ALA A 193 -1.96 10.61 -16.01
N ALA A 194 -2.50 9.51 -15.46
CA ALA A 194 -3.76 8.90 -15.89
C ALA A 194 -3.80 8.44 -17.36
N VAL A 195 -2.64 8.19 -17.99
CA VAL A 195 -2.61 7.61 -19.35
C VAL A 195 -2.86 6.11 -19.25
N VAL A 196 -3.94 5.63 -19.86
CA VAL A 196 -4.37 4.23 -19.88
C VAL A 196 -4.04 3.60 -21.22
N THR A 197 -3.35 2.47 -21.17
CA THR A 197 -3.04 1.65 -22.35
C THR A 197 -3.31 0.17 -22.06
N THR A 198 -3.60 -0.62 -23.10
CA THR A 198 -3.63 -2.08 -22.96
C THR A 198 -2.18 -2.57 -22.84
N PHE A 199 -1.87 -3.26 -21.73
CA PHE A 199 -0.54 -3.80 -21.48
C PHE A 199 -0.40 -5.23 -22.02
N ALA A 200 -1.41 -6.07 -21.79
CA ALA A 200 -1.46 -7.43 -22.31
C ALA A 200 -2.92 -7.90 -22.44
N GLY A 201 -3.13 -8.85 -23.34
CA GLY A 201 -4.44 -9.44 -23.66
C GLY A 201 -5.05 -8.87 -24.95
N ASP A 202 -5.79 -9.73 -25.65
CA ASP A 202 -6.65 -9.35 -26.77
C ASP A 202 -8.05 -9.10 -26.24
N PRO A 203 -8.61 -7.88 -26.36
CA PRO A 203 -9.94 -7.58 -25.83
C PRO A 203 -11.08 -8.21 -26.60
N TYR A 204 -10.82 -8.80 -27.75
CA TYR A 204 -11.84 -9.40 -28.62
C TYR A 204 -11.83 -10.93 -28.58
N THR A 205 -10.78 -11.52 -27.97
CA THR A 205 -10.60 -12.97 -27.96
C THR A 205 -10.36 -13.47 -26.55
N THR A 206 -11.28 -14.24 -26.01
CA THR A 206 -11.10 -14.94 -24.73
C THR A 206 -10.25 -16.19 -24.91
N GLY A 207 -9.40 -16.50 -23.96
CA GLY A 207 -8.58 -17.71 -24.03
C GLY A 207 -7.46 -17.72 -22.98
N ASN A 208 -6.47 -18.55 -23.24
CA ASN A 208 -5.32 -18.73 -22.35
C ASN A 208 -3.99 -18.84 -23.12
N THR A 209 -3.93 -18.30 -24.32
CA THR A 209 -2.74 -18.33 -25.18
C THR A 209 -1.63 -17.48 -24.56
N ASN A 210 -0.42 -18.04 -24.54
CA ASN A 210 0.79 -17.29 -24.21
C ASN A 210 1.20 -16.39 -25.39
N GLY A 211 1.84 -15.27 -25.12
CA GLY A 211 2.26 -14.34 -26.18
C GLY A 211 2.80 -13.05 -25.60
N THR A 212 3.05 -12.04 -26.43
CA THR A 212 3.53 -10.73 -26.00
C THR A 212 2.45 -9.69 -26.26
N GLY A 213 2.15 -8.88 -25.28
CA GLY A 213 1.14 -7.81 -25.36
C GLY A 213 -0.22 -8.35 -25.80
N SER A 214 -0.79 -7.80 -26.88
CA SER A 214 -2.07 -8.25 -27.45
C SER A 214 -2.02 -9.61 -28.16
N GLY A 215 -0.85 -10.22 -28.33
CA GLY A 215 -0.73 -11.60 -28.80
C GLY A 215 -1.05 -12.66 -27.78
N ALA A 216 -1.24 -12.29 -26.51
CA ALA A 216 -1.74 -13.17 -25.46
C ALA A 216 -3.25 -13.04 -25.29
N THR A 217 -3.88 -14.07 -24.71
CA THR A 217 -5.30 -14.01 -24.34
C THR A 217 -5.51 -14.35 -22.87
N PHE A 218 -6.53 -13.75 -22.26
CA PHE A 218 -7.04 -14.05 -20.92
C PHE A 218 -8.54 -14.39 -20.99
N ASN A 219 -9.04 -14.97 -19.92
CA ASN A 219 -10.47 -15.22 -19.78
C ASN A 219 -10.97 -14.73 -18.42
N ASN A 220 -11.42 -13.47 -18.40
CA ASN A 220 -11.86 -12.76 -17.19
C ASN A 220 -10.76 -12.71 -16.11
N PRO A 221 -9.64 -12.00 -16.36
CA PRO A 221 -8.63 -11.77 -15.35
C PRO A 221 -9.25 -11.03 -14.16
N SER A 222 -9.21 -11.64 -12.98
CA SER A 222 -9.92 -11.14 -11.80
C SER A 222 -9.06 -10.22 -10.95
N ASP A 223 -7.76 -10.52 -10.81
CA ASP A 223 -6.88 -9.74 -9.96
C ASP A 223 -5.44 -9.79 -10.45
N VAL A 224 -4.63 -8.83 -10.00
CA VAL A 224 -3.22 -8.69 -10.37
C VAL A 224 -2.36 -8.36 -9.15
N ALA A 225 -1.14 -8.89 -9.11
CA ALA A 225 -0.14 -8.57 -8.09
C ALA A 225 1.25 -8.46 -8.72
N LEU A 226 2.14 -7.66 -8.10
CA LEU A 226 3.52 -7.47 -8.57
C LEU A 226 4.52 -8.17 -7.65
N ASP A 227 5.58 -8.73 -8.24
CA ASP A 227 6.76 -9.12 -7.48
C ASP A 227 7.80 -7.97 -7.41
N SER A 228 8.84 -8.17 -6.61
CA SER A 228 9.91 -7.18 -6.41
C SER A 228 10.74 -6.89 -7.67
N THR A 229 10.59 -7.70 -8.72
CA THR A 229 11.30 -7.55 -10.01
C THR A 229 10.42 -6.96 -11.11
N GLY A 230 9.17 -6.58 -10.77
CA GLY A 230 8.20 -5.96 -11.68
C GLY A 230 7.47 -6.93 -12.58
N ASN A 231 7.51 -8.25 -12.31
CA ASN A 231 6.60 -9.16 -12.98
C ASN A 231 5.20 -9.04 -12.36
N ILE A 232 4.19 -9.16 -13.19
CA ILE A 232 2.79 -9.13 -12.80
C ILE A 232 2.26 -10.55 -12.82
N TYR A 233 1.66 -10.97 -11.72
CA TYR A 233 0.90 -12.21 -11.65
C TYR A 233 -0.58 -11.89 -11.76
N VAL A 234 -1.30 -12.69 -12.56
CA VAL A 234 -2.71 -12.47 -12.89
C VAL A 234 -3.49 -13.73 -12.52
N ALA A 235 -4.53 -13.58 -11.73
CA ALA A 235 -5.53 -14.61 -11.52
C ALA A 235 -6.46 -14.63 -12.75
N ASP A 236 -6.23 -15.56 -13.67
CA ASP A 236 -7.04 -15.75 -14.89
C ASP A 236 -8.20 -16.70 -14.58
N GLY A 237 -9.21 -16.15 -13.91
CA GLY A 237 -10.19 -16.87 -13.11
C GLY A 237 -10.96 -17.95 -13.86
N VAL A 238 -11.54 -17.62 -15.01
CA VAL A 238 -12.32 -18.58 -15.82
C VAL A 238 -11.41 -19.60 -16.51
N SER A 239 -10.17 -19.22 -16.83
CA SER A 239 -9.14 -20.14 -17.36
C SER A 239 -8.58 -21.10 -16.31
N SER A 240 -8.87 -20.90 -15.02
CA SER A 240 -8.31 -21.68 -13.89
C SER A 240 -6.77 -21.67 -13.87
N ARG A 241 -6.16 -20.53 -14.19
CA ARG A 241 -4.70 -20.34 -14.31
C ARG A 241 -4.22 -19.12 -13.57
N ILE A 242 -2.96 -19.19 -13.18
CA ILE A 242 -2.18 -18.02 -12.78
C ILE A 242 -1.21 -17.72 -13.91
N ARG A 243 -1.33 -16.50 -14.45
CA ARG A 243 -0.48 -16.05 -15.56
C ARG A 243 0.59 -15.13 -15.01
N LYS A 244 1.76 -15.14 -15.64
CA LYS A 244 2.87 -14.24 -15.35
C LYS A 244 3.11 -13.35 -16.56
N ILE A 245 3.22 -12.04 -16.33
CA ILE A 245 3.56 -11.05 -17.36
C ILE A 245 4.88 -10.41 -16.93
N THR A 246 5.88 -10.43 -17.81
CA THR A 246 7.15 -9.73 -17.57
C THR A 246 7.01 -8.22 -17.84
N PRO A 247 7.96 -7.37 -17.38
CA PRO A 247 8.00 -5.95 -17.75
C PRO A 247 8.00 -5.69 -19.27
N ALA A 248 8.45 -6.65 -20.07
CA ALA A 248 8.41 -6.61 -21.55
C ALA A 248 7.05 -7.10 -22.12
N ALA A 249 6.01 -7.21 -21.29
CA ALA A 249 4.67 -7.69 -21.66
C ALA A 249 4.63 -9.13 -22.21
N VAL A 250 5.62 -9.97 -21.91
CA VAL A 250 5.58 -11.39 -22.27
C VAL A 250 4.71 -12.13 -21.26
N VAL A 251 3.62 -12.75 -21.73
CA VAL A 251 2.66 -13.50 -20.93
C VAL A 251 2.92 -14.99 -21.05
N THR A 252 3.03 -15.65 -19.91
CA THR A 252 3.18 -17.11 -19.81
C THR A 252 2.21 -17.66 -18.77
N THR A 253 1.86 -18.95 -18.87
CA THR A 253 1.17 -19.65 -17.79
C THR A 253 2.19 -19.99 -16.70
N PHE A 254 2.03 -19.42 -15.51
CA PHE A 254 2.91 -19.66 -14.35
C PHE A 254 2.50 -20.94 -13.61
N ALA A 255 1.19 -21.11 -13.37
CA ALA A 255 0.64 -22.31 -12.76
C ALA A 255 -0.83 -22.51 -13.17
N GLY A 256 -1.30 -23.74 -13.06
CA GLY A 256 -2.69 -24.10 -13.36
C GLY A 256 -2.91 -24.59 -14.78
N SER A 257 -3.98 -25.38 -14.95
CA SER A 257 -4.38 -25.99 -16.21
C SER A 257 -5.90 -26.00 -16.38
N THR A 258 -6.54 -27.10 -16.09
CA THR A 258 -8.01 -27.25 -16.06
C THR A 258 -8.54 -26.95 -14.67
N SER A 259 -9.84 -26.64 -14.57
CA SER A 259 -10.53 -26.48 -13.28
C SER A 259 -10.41 -27.76 -12.45
N GLY A 260 -10.07 -27.60 -11.17
CA GLY A 260 -9.89 -28.69 -10.23
C GLY A 260 -9.09 -28.30 -9.00
N TYR A 261 -8.66 -29.29 -8.25
CA TYR A 261 -7.81 -29.15 -7.09
C TYR A 261 -6.67 -30.15 -7.14
N LEU A 262 -5.46 -29.65 -7.40
CA LEU A 262 -4.24 -30.44 -7.37
C LEU A 262 -3.04 -29.55 -6.98
N ASP A 263 -2.33 -29.97 -5.94
CA ASP A 263 -1.01 -29.43 -5.59
C ASP A 263 0.04 -30.10 -6.49
N ALA A 264 0.75 -29.30 -7.28
CA ALA A 264 1.77 -29.76 -8.22
C ALA A 264 2.66 -28.60 -8.68
N THR A 265 3.58 -28.81 -9.62
CA THR A 265 4.43 -27.76 -10.15
C THR A 265 3.91 -27.21 -11.47
N GLY A 266 3.85 -25.89 -11.59
CA GLY A 266 3.51 -25.17 -12.82
C GLY A 266 2.15 -25.60 -13.39
N THR A 267 2.12 -25.95 -14.67
CA THR A 267 0.90 -26.32 -15.38
C THR A 267 0.32 -27.69 -15.00
N SER A 268 1.00 -28.47 -14.16
CA SER A 268 0.43 -29.70 -13.61
C SER A 268 -0.53 -29.42 -12.44
N ALA A 269 -0.46 -28.25 -11.82
CA ALA A 269 -1.37 -27.84 -10.76
C ALA A 269 -2.78 -27.54 -11.30
N GLN A 270 -3.77 -27.58 -10.41
CA GLN A 270 -5.14 -27.20 -10.74
C GLN A 270 -5.70 -26.21 -9.71
N PHE A 271 -6.48 -25.26 -10.20
CA PHE A 271 -7.26 -24.28 -9.44
C PHE A 271 -8.72 -24.33 -9.88
N ASN A 272 -9.60 -23.79 -9.05
CA ASN A 272 -11.01 -23.66 -9.40
C ASN A 272 -11.50 -22.24 -9.07
N SER A 273 -11.69 -21.45 -10.12
CA SER A 273 -12.03 -20.01 -10.01
C SER A 273 -11.06 -19.24 -9.10
N PRO A 274 -9.74 -19.22 -9.39
CA PRO A 274 -8.80 -18.39 -8.67
C PRO A 274 -9.21 -16.92 -8.83
N ASN A 275 -9.32 -16.18 -7.72
CA ASN A 275 -9.84 -14.82 -7.72
C ASN A 275 -8.79 -13.80 -7.28
N GLY A 276 -8.59 -13.63 -5.99
CA GLY A 276 -7.60 -12.72 -5.43
C GLY A 276 -6.18 -13.28 -5.51
N ILE A 277 -5.21 -12.40 -5.67
CA ILE A 277 -3.79 -12.76 -5.76
C ILE A 277 -2.92 -11.71 -5.06
N ALA A 278 -1.90 -12.14 -4.30
CA ALA A 278 -0.91 -11.25 -3.72
C ALA A 278 0.47 -11.91 -3.68
N VAL A 279 1.52 -11.11 -3.50
CA VAL A 279 2.92 -11.57 -3.49
C VAL A 279 3.56 -11.16 -2.16
N ASP A 280 4.24 -12.09 -1.50
CA ASP A 280 4.98 -11.83 -0.25
C ASP A 280 6.38 -11.25 -0.51
N SER A 281 7.10 -10.91 0.56
CA SER A 281 8.45 -10.34 0.50
C SER A 281 9.49 -11.28 -0.10
N LEU A 282 9.19 -12.59 -0.16
CA LEU A 282 10.04 -13.64 -0.75
C LEU A 282 9.63 -13.98 -2.19
N ASN A 283 8.73 -13.20 -2.79
CA ASN A 283 8.15 -13.42 -4.12
C ASN A 283 7.35 -14.74 -4.24
N ASN A 284 6.82 -15.29 -3.14
CA ASN A 284 5.80 -16.31 -3.25
C ASN A 284 4.45 -15.65 -3.60
N VAL A 285 3.71 -16.31 -4.47
CA VAL A 285 2.39 -15.87 -4.91
C VAL A 285 1.32 -16.61 -4.11
N PHE A 286 0.43 -15.86 -3.46
CA PHE A 286 -0.73 -16.41 -2.75
C PHE A 286 -1.99 -16.16 -3.55
N VAL A 287 -2.84 -17.18 -3.63
CA VAL A 287 -4.04 -17.20 -4.48
C VAL A 287 -5.25 -17.62 -3.66
N ALA A 288 -6.31 -16.83 -3.71
CA ALA A 288 -7.62 -17.23 -3.24
C ALA A 288 -8.25 -18.20 -4.27
N ASP A 289 -8.13 -19.48 -4.02
CA ASP A 289 -8.69 -20.57 -4.84
C ASP A 289 -10.16 -20.79 -4.43
N SER A 290 -11.00 -19.85 -4.87
CA SER A 290 -12.30 -19.54 -4.28
C SER A 290 -13.26 -20.74 -4.23
N SER A 291 -13.42 -21.45 -5.33
CA SER A 291 -14.32 -22.61 -5.39
C SER A 291 -13.75 -23.87 -4.74
N ASN A 292 -12.45 -23.86 -4.41
CA ASN A 292 -11.80 -24.91 -3.61
C ASN A 292 -11.74 -24.55 -2.12
N HIS A 293 -12.20 -23.36 -1.71
CA HIS A 293 -12.23 -22.90 -0.32
C HIS A 293 -10.86 -22.85 0.36
N ARG A 294 -9.81 -22.48 -0.41
CA ARG A 294 -8.40 -22.51 0.02
C ARG A 294 -7.64 -21.27 -0.37
N ILE A 295 -6.58 -21.03 0.39
CA ILE A 295 -5.48 -20.15 -0.03
C ILE A 295 -4.33 -21.04 -0.47
N ARG A 296 -3.91 -20.86 -1.73
CA ARG A 296 -2.79 -21.61 -2.32
C ARG A 296 -1.54 -20.74 -2.32
N LYS A 297 -0.39 -21.37 -2.11
CA LYS A 297 0.93 -20.74 -2.21
C LYS A 297 1.66 -21.29 -3.42
N ILE A 298 2.25 -20.41 -4.21
CA ILE A 298 3.10 -20.77 -5.36
C ILE A 298 4.48 -20.18 -5.12
N THR A 299 5.51 -21.01 -5.04
CA THR A 299 6.89 -20.54 -4.89
C THR A 299 7.39 -19.90 -6.20
N PRO A 300 8.48 -19.10 -6.19
CA PRO A 300 9.11 -18.59 -7.42
C PRO A 300 9.48 -19.67 -8.45
N ALA A 301 9.71 -20.91 -8.00
CA ALA A 301 9.94 -22.07 -8.85
C ALA A 301 8.64 -22.69 -9.42
N GLY A 302 7.47 -22.13 -9.14
CA GLY A 302 6.17 -22.59 -9.63
C GLY A 302 5.60 -23.79 -8.86
N VAL A 303 6.13 -24.14 -7.69
CA VAL A 303 5.57 -25.22 -6.84
C VAL A 303 4.32 -24.71 -6.14
N VAL A 304 3.17 -25.31 -6.42
CA VAL A 304 1.87 -24.98 -5.82
C VAL A 304 1.58 -25.91 -4.67
N THR A 305 1.23 -25.34 -3.53
CA THR A 305 0.81 -26.06 -2.32
C THR A 305 -0.41 -25.39 -1.70
N THR A 306 -1.20 -26.15 -0.97
CA THR A 306 -2.28 -25.61 -0.13
C THR A 306 -1.66 -24.96 1.13
N PHE A 307 -1.85 -23.67 1.30
CA PHE A 307 -1.32 -22.92 2.44
C PHE A 307 -2.29 -22.90 3.63
N ALA A 308 -3.57 -22.65 3.36
CA ALA A 308 -4.63 -22.67 4.37
C ALA A 308 -5.99 -23.01 3.76
N GLY A 309 -6.89 -23.55 4.55
CA GLY A 309 -8.22 -23.93 4.14
C GLY A 309 -8.32 -25.40 3.67
N SER A 310 -9.54 -25.91 3.70
CA SER A 310 -9.85 -27.31 3.33
C SER A 310 -11.21 -27.42 2.64
N THR A 311 -12.23 -27.88 3.34
CA THR A 311 -13.63 -27.87 2.91
C THR A 311 -14.27 -26.53 3.23
N SER A 312 -15.41 -26.24 2.58
CA SER A 312 -16.23 -25.07 2.93
C SER A 312 -16.64 -25.08 4.40
N GLY A 313 -16.50 -23.97 5.08
CA GLY A 313 -16.88 -23.83 6.48
C GLY A 313 -16.19 -22.66 7.15
N TYR A 314 -16.36 -22.59 8.46
CA TYR A 314 -15.75 -21.59 9.32
C TYR A 314 -15.04 -22.28 10.49
N LEU A 315 -13.71 -22.28 10.46
CA LEU A 315 -12.86 -22.77 11.54
C LEU A 315 -11.54 -21.99 11.57
N ASP A 316 -11.22 -21.37 12.71
CA ASP A 316 -9.91 -20.84 13.02
C ASP A 316 -8.97 -22.00 13.40
N ALA A 317 -7.90 -22.21 12.65
CA ALA A 317 -6.93 -23.28 12.88
C ALA A 317 -5.65 -23.02 12.10
N THR A 318 -4.71 -23.96 12.06
CA THR A 318 -3.47 -23.82 11.33
C THR A 318 -3.52 -24.58 10.00
N GLY A 319 -3.13 -23.93 8.93
CA GLY A 319 -2.96 -24.51 7.59
C GLY A 319 -4.25 -25.17 7.08
N THR A 320 -4.14 -26.43 6.64
CA THR A 320 -5.25 -27.18 6.07
C THR A 320 -6.29 -27.66 7.11
N SER A 321 -6.03 -27.47 8.40
CA SER A 321 -7.05 -27.68 9.44
C SER A 321 -8.07 -26.54 9.53
N ALA A 322 -7.74 -25.37 9.01
CA ALA A 322 -8.67 -24.24 8.94
C ALA A 322 -9.75 -24.48 7.89
N GLN A 323 -10.87 -23.78 8.03
CA GLN A 323 -11.92 -23.75 7.02
C GLN A 323 -12.22 -22.32 6.60
N LEU A 324 -12.37 -22.13 5.29
CA LEU A 324 -12.76 -20.89 4.63
C LEU A 324 -13.99 -21.21 3.75
N TYR A 325 -14.75 -20.18 3.38
CA TYR A 325 -15.87 -20.38 2.48
C TYR A 325 -15.86 -19.36 1.33
N ALA A 326 -15.43 -19.83 0.18
CA ALA A 326 -15.24 -19.04 -1.05
C ALA A 326 -14.43 -17.74 -0.76
N PRO A 327 -13.17 -17.87 -0.29
CA PRO A 327 -12.29 -16.71 -0.12
C PRO A 327 -12.18 -16.00 -1.47
N PHE A 328 -12.36 -14.67 -1.46
CA PHE A 328 -12.52 -13.93 -2.71
C PHE A 328 -11.31 -13.10 -3.06
N ASN A 329 -10.90 -12.21 -2.16
CA ASN A 329 -9.73 -11.37 -2.35
C ASN A 329 -8.80 -11.45 -1.15
N LEU A 330 -7.54 -11.08 -1.33
CA LEU A 330 -6.54 -11.10 -0.28
C LEU A 330 -5.48 -10.00 -0.49
N CYS A 331 -4.89 -9.56 0.60
CA CYS A 331 -3.72 -8.67 0.60
C CYS A 331 -2.72 -9.13 1.65
N ILE A 332 -1.47 -8.64 1.52
CA ILE A 332 -0.36 -9.01 2.40
C ILE A 332 0.20 -7.73 3.03
N ASP A 333 0.46 -7.76 4.35
CA ASP A 333 1.11 -6.66 5.06
C ASP A 333 2.65 -6.78 5.02
N SER A 334 3.35 -5.78 5.53
CA SER A 334 4.82 -5.74 5.56
C SER A 334 5.47 -6.78 6.47
N ALA A 335 4.69 -7.52 7.26
CA ALA A 335 5.11 -8.64 8.08
C ALA A 335 4.72 -10.00 7.46
N ASP A 336 4.33 -9.99 6.18
CA ASP A 336 3.86 -11.14 5.41
C ASP A 336 2.60 -11.83 6.01
N ASN A 337 1.78 -11.14 6.80
CA ASN A 337 0.48 -11.65 7.15
C ASN A 337 -0.49 -11.43 5.98
N ILE A 338 -1.29 -12.44 5.70
CA ILE A 338 -2.30 -12.43 4.64
C ILE A 338 -3.65 -12.09 5.26
N TYR A 339 -4.34 -11.09 4.74
CA TYR A 339 -5.72 -10.77 5.10
C TYR A 339 -6.63 -11.22 3.96
N VAL A 340 -7.64 -12.00 4.30
CA VAL A 340 -8.52 -12.68 3.35
C VAL A 340 -9.95 -12.24 3.56
N ALA A 341 -10.60 -11.80 2.49
CA ALA A 341 -12.06 -11.65 2.45
C ALA A 341 -12.70 -13.05 2.33
N ASP A 342 -13.07 -13.63 3.46
CA ASP A 342 -13.74 -14.94 3.56
C ASP A 342 -15.24 -14.76 3.26
N ARG A 343 -15.53 -14.59 1.96
CA ARG A 343 -16.72 -13.95 1.41
C ARG A 343 -18.03 -14.57 1.91
N LEU A 344 -18.19 -15.88 1.79
CA LEU A 344 -19.45 -16.53 2.18
C LEU A 344 -19.55 -16.83 3.67
N ASN A 345 -18.47 -16.58 4.44
CA ASN A 345 -18.49 -16.51 5.90
C ASN A 345 -18.75 -15.09 6.42
N ASN A 346 -18.80 -14.06 5.56
CA ASN A 346 -18.94 -12.65 5.93
C ASN A 346 -17.88 -12.18 6.94
N ARG A 347 -16.61 -12.61 6.77
CA ARG A 347 -15.51 -12.38 7.70
C ARG A 347 -14.25 -11.92 7.00
N ILE A 348 -13.44 -11.19 7.75
CA ILE A 348 -12.04 -10.94 7.40
C ILE A 348 -11.19 -11.89 8.24
N ARG A 349 -10.40 -12.70 7.57
CA ARG A 349 -9.49 -13.66 8.20
C ARG A 349 -8.06 -13.19 8.05
N LYS A 350 -7.25 -13.38 9.09
CA LYS A 350 -5.80 -13.16 9.04
C LYS A 350 -5.10 -14.51 9.04
N ILE A 351 -4.11 -14.68 8.19
CA ILE A 351 -3.24 -15.86 8.13
C ILE A 351 -1.81 -15.39 8.34
N THR A 352 -1.16 -15.88 9.39
CA THR A 352 0.25 -15.55 9.64
C THR A 352 1.18 -16.30 8.68
N PRO A 353 2.47 -15.92 8.55
CA PRO A 353 3.45 -16.67 7.76
C PRO A 353 3.61 -18.15 8.18
N ALA A 354 3.27 -18.48 9.44
CA ALA A 354 3.21 -19.84 9.94
C ALA A 354 1.91 -20.60 9.58
N GLY A 355 1.01 -19.97 8.83
CA GLY A 355 -0.27 -20.56 8.40
C GLY A 355 -1.36 -20.55 9.49
N VAL A 356 -1.20 -19.83 10.59
CA VAL A 356 -2.24 -19.72 11.62
C VAL A 356 -3.35 -18.78 11.13
N VAL A 357 -4.56 -19.31 10.99
CA VAL A 357 -5.76 -18.59 10.55
C VAL A 357 -6.56 -18.13 11.77
N THR A 358 -6.88 -16.85 11.81
CA THR A 358 -7.71 -16.23 12.85
C THR A 358 -8.72 -15.27 12.23
N THR A 359 -9.88 -15.11 12.89
CA THR A 359 -10.86 -14.09 12.50
C THR A 359 -10.46 -12.74 13.07
N VAL A 360 -10.46 -11.70 12.20
CA VAL A 360 -10.15 -10.30 12.57
C VAL A 360 -11.44 -9.51 12.75
N ALA A 361 -12.41 -9.71 11.86
CA ALA A 361 -13.69 -9.01 11.86
C ALA A 361 -14.79 -9.85 11.20
N GLY A 362 -16.03 -9.64 11.60
CA GLY A 362 -17.23 -10.29 11.06
C GLY A 362 -17.98 -11.15 12.06
#